data_eac58a31d4626f20550b14f82a688440
#
_entry.id   eac58a31d4626f20550b14f82a688440
#
_cell.length_a   1.000
_cell.length_b   1.000
_cell.length_c   1.000
_cell.angle_alpha   90.00
_cell.angle_beta   90.00
_cell.angle_gamma   90.00
#
_symmetry.space_group_name_H-M   'P 1'
#
loop_
_entity.id
_entity.type
_entity.pdbx_description
1 polymer ?
#
loop_
_entity_poly.entity_id
_entity_poly.type
_entity_poly.pdbx_seq_one_letter_code
_entity_poly.pdbx_strand_id
1 'polypeptide(L)'
;MEKTKAIIYARVSTQGQDYDRQLAELRQYADRIGYDVVKTFSEKISGAKKVEERQAMTELLNYIEVNKVDKVLIYECSRLSRRAVDFLSIIEILNEKKISLYIHQNGLETLLPNGEINPIATLVLGILAQFNSMERSLIRSRMESGYNNFRNNGGVVGRKTGYRKTTEQLKEEYAEEIRLLKKGYSLRNIAKITHTSVNTLRKLNALTIIG
;
A
#
# COMPACT_ATOMS: atom_id res chain seq x y z
N MET A 1 -7.55 4.90 -37.02
CA MET A 1 -7.33 5.80 -35.87
C MET A 1 -6.46 5.07 -34.86
N GLU A 2 -5.43 5.73 -34.34
CA GLU A 2 -4.62 5.16 -33.23
C GLU A 2 -5.51 5.00 -31.99
N LYS A 3 -5.48 3.82 -31.35
CA LYS A 3 -6.28 3.58 -30.13
C LYS A 3 -5.72 4.42 -28.99
N THR A 4 -6.60 4.93 -28.13
CA THR A 4 -6.22 5.60 -26.88
C THR A 4 -5.47 4.64 -25.99
N LYS A 5 -4.22 4.97 -25.62
CA LYS A 5 -3.37 4.14 -24.77
C LYS A 5 -3.69 4.40 -23.30
N ALA A 6 -4.10 3.36 -22.62
CA ALA A 6 -4.47 3.43 -21.21
C ALA A 6 -3.54 2.59 -20.33
N ILE A 7 -3.32 3.06 -19.11
CA ILE A 7 -2.69 2.32 -18.04
C ILE A 7 -3.74 2.04 -16.95
N ILE A 8 -3.73 0.84 -16.39
CA ILE A 8 -4.49 0.54 -15.18
C ILE A 8 -3.54 0.62 -13.99
N TYR A 9 -3.95 1.37 -12.95
CA TYR A 9 -3.29 1.36 -11.66
C TYR A 9 -4.22 0.82 -10.59
N ALA A 10 -3.78 -0.22 -9.88
CA ALA A 10 -4.54 -0.87 -8.84
C ALA A 10 -3.71 -1.02 -7.56
N ARG A 11 -4.35 -0.74 -6.42
CA ARG A 11 -3.73 -0.90 -5.10
C ARG A 11 -4.63 -1.71 -4.18
N VAL A 12 -4.05 -2.73 -3.55
CA VAL A 12 -4.78 -3.56 -2.59
C VAL A 12 -4.21 -3.43 -1.19
N SER A 13 -5.08 -3.54 -0.19
CA SER A 13 -4.73 -3.95 1.15
C SER A 13 -4.64 -5.49 1.18
N THR A 14 -4.71 -6.13 2.31
CA THR A 14 -4.44 -7.56 2.51
C THR A 14 -5.43 -8.57 1.91
N GLN A 15 -6.58 -8.18 1.37
CA GLN A 15 -7.63 -9.09 0.86
C GLN A 15 -7.64 -9.15 -0.67
N GLY A 16 -7.37 -10.34 -1.25
CA GLY A 16 -7.19 -10.56 -2.68
C GLY A 16 -8.45 -10.45 -3.55
N GLN A 17 -9.63 -10.84 -3.04
CA GLN A 17 -10.88 -10.92 -3.83
C GLN A 17 -11.34 -9.57 -4.40
N ASP A 18 -11.15 -8.47 -3.67
CA ASP A 18 -11.55 -7.13 -4.11
C ASP A 18 -10.64 -6.57 -5.22
N TYR A 19 -9.41 -7.06 -5.30
CA TYR A 19 -8.44 -6.68 -6.33
C TYR A 19 -8.82 -7.21 -7.72
N ASP A 20 -9.10 -8.51 -7.81
CA ASP A 20 -9.41 -9.16 -9.09
C ASP A 20 -10.69 -8.58 -9.69
N ARG A 21 -11.69 -8.29 -8.85
CA ARG A 21 -12.93 -7.63 -9.26
C ARG A 21 -12.66 -6.24 -9.83
N GLN A 22 -11.90 -5.40 -9.12
CA GLN A 22 -11.57 -4.03 -9.57
C GLN A 22 -10.82 -4.05 -10.90
N LEU A 23 -9.84 -4.94 -11.05
CA LEU A 23 -9.11 -5.10 -12.32
C LEU A 23 -10.02 -5.55 -13.46
N ALA A 24 -10.90 -6.51 -13.20
CA ALA A 24 -11.84 -7.00 -14.20
C ALA A 24 -12.78 -5.90 -14.67
N GLU A 25 -13.36 -5.11 -13.76
CA GLU A 25 -14.22 -3.99 -14.08
C GLU A 25 -13.51 -2.90 -14.89
N LEU A 26 -12.27 -2.54 -14.53
CA LEU A 26 -11.48 -1.57 -15.27
C LEU A 26 -11.09 -2.06 -16.68
N ARG A 27 -10.75 -3.34 -16.85
CA ARG A 27 -10.48 -3.94 -18.15
C ARG A 27 -11.73 -3.98 -19.00
N GLN A 28 -12.85 -4.44 -18.46
CA GLN A 28 -14.13 -4.47 -19.16
C GLN A 28 -14.55 -3.05 -19.62
N TYR A 29 -14.31 -2.04 -18.78
CA TYR A 29 -14.55 -0.65 -19.15
C TYR A 29 -13.65 -0.23 -20.32
N ALA A 30 -12.35 -0.49 -20.24
CA ALA A 30 -11.39 -0.15 -21.28
C ALA A 30 -11.74 -0.82 -22.61
N ASP A 31 -12.08 -2.11 -22.59
CA ASP A 31 -12.49 -2.88 -23.77
C ASP A 31 -13.77 -2.31 -24.40
N ARG A 32 -14.78 -1.99 -23.59
CA ARG A 32 -16.06 -1.42 -24.05
C ARG A 32 -15.87 -0.06 -24.75
N ILE A 33 -14.95 0.76 -24.25
CA ILE A 33 -14.65 2.09 -24.83
C ILE A 33 -13.63 1.99 -25.98
N GLY A 34 -12.97 0.84 -26.14
CA GLY A 34 -11.98 0.60 -27.19
C GLY A 34 -10.58 1.13 -26.86
N TYR A 35 -10.24 1.27 -25.58
CA TYR A 35 -8.89 1.66 -25.16
C TYR A 35 -7.91 0.50 -25.30
N ASP A 36 -6.66 0.82 -25.59
CA ASP A 36 -5.54 -0.12 -25.57
C ASP A 36 -4.85 -0.07 -24.20
N VAL A 37 -5.05 -1.10 -23.36
CA VAL A 37 -4.42 -1.19 -22.04
C VAL A 37 -2.99 -1.66 -22.19
N VAL A 38 -2.06 -0.71 -22.32
CA VAL A 38 -0.63 -0.99 -22.58
C VAL A 38 0.11 -1.53 -21.36
N LYS A 39 -0.33 -1.21 -20.15
CA LYS A 39 0.30 -1.71 -18.89
C LYS A 39 -0.64 -1.65 -17.70
N THR A 40 -0.41 -2.56 -16.76
CA THR A 40 -1.08 -2.58 -15.46
C THR A 40 -0.02 -2.50 -14.37
N PHE A 41 -0.14 -1.50 -13.49
CA PHE A 41 0.68 -1.37 -12.29
C PHE A 41 -0.15 -1.75 -11.07
N SER A 42 0.42 -2.58 -10.22
CA SER A 42 -0.29 -3.02 -9.01
C SER A 42 0.65 -3.11 -7.82
N GLU A 43 0.14 -2.75 -6.64
CA GLU A 43 0.89 -2.88 -5.40
C GLU A 43 0.02 -3.33 -4.24
N LYS A 44 0.64 -4.09 -3.34
CA LYS A 44 0.02 -4.56 -2.10
C LYS A 44 0.57 -3.74 -0.94
N ILE A 45 0.01 -2.56 -0.72
CA ILE A 45 0.53 -1.61 0.28
C ILE A 45 -0.57 -0.72 0.86
N SER A 46 -0.36 -0.20 2.07
CA SER A 46 -1.27 0.79 2.67
C SER A 46 -1.22 2.11 1.88
N GLY A 47 -2.39 2.63 1.48
CA GLY A 47 -2.49 3.94 0.84
C GLY A 47 -2.17 5.14 1.74
N ALA A 48 -1.74 4.89 3.00
CA ALA A 48 -1.24 5.91 3.90
C ALA A 48 0.26 6.21 3.72
N LYS A 49 0.99 5.32 3.04
CA LYS A 49 2.40 5.55 2.73
C LYS A 49 2.57 6.67 1.70
N LYS A 50 3.69 7.39 1.79
CA LYS A 50 4.05 8.43 0.81
C LYS A 50 4.26 7.82 -0.57
N VAL A 51 4.17 8.64 -1.61
CA VAL A 51 4.35 8.22 -3.01
C VAL A 51 5.71 7.56 -3.22
N GLU A 52 6.78 8.12 -2.64
CA GLU A 52 8.16 7.64 -2.76
C GLU A 52 8.37 6.24 -2.16
N GLU A 53 7.51 5.85 -1.21
CA GLU A 53 7.53 4.52 -0.59
C GLU A 53 6.69 3.50 -1.37
N ARG A 54 6.10 3.90 -2.51
CA ARG A 54 5.15 3.13 -3.30
C ARG A 54 5.77 2.78 -4.64
N GLN A 55 6.38 1.61 -4.70
CA GLN A 55 7.14 1.16 -5.86
C GLN A 55 6.33 1.20 -7.15
N ALA A 56 5.11 0.65 -7.18
CA ALA A 56 4.30 0.63 -8.39
C ALA A 56 3.85 2.03 -8.84
N MET A 57 3.65 2.97 -7.92
CA MET A 57 3.37 4.36 -8.28
C MET A 57 4.59 5.04 -8.87
N THR A 58 5.76 4.84 -8.27
CA THR A 58 7.03 5.36 -8.80
C THR A 58 7.31 4.78 -10.20
N GLU A 59 7.10 3.49 -10.39
CA GLU A 59 7.23 2.83 -11.70
C GLU A 59 6.24 3.39 -12.73
N LEU A 60 4.99 3.68 -12.34
CA LEU A 60 4.00 4.30 -13.22
C LEU A 60 4.45 5.70 -13.64
N LEU A 61 4.87 6.55 -12.68
CA LEU A 61 5.34 7.91 -12.97
C LEU A 61 6.55 7.88 -13.89
N ASN A 62 7.52 7.00 -13.66
CA ASN A 62 8.66 6.82 -14.55
C ASN A 62 8.25 6.31 -15.95
N TYR A 63 7.24 5.43 -16.03
CA TYR A 63 6.77 4.90 -17.29
C TYR A 63 6.15 5.97 -18.18
N ILE A 64 5.34 6.87 -17.61
CA ILE A 64 4.71 7.97 -18.35
C ILE A 64 5.69 9.06 -18.78
N GLU A 65 6.93 9.10 -18.24
CA GLU A 65 7.99 10.00 -18.70
C GLU A 65 8.53 9.61 -20.08
N VAL A 66 8.61 8.30 -20.34
CA VAL A 66 9.30 7.77 -21.53
C VAL A 66 8.33 7.14 -22.54
N ASN A 67 7.07 6.95 -22.20
CA ASN A 67 6.08 6.31 -23.06
C ASN A 67 4.87 7.21 -23.27
N LYS A 68 4.31 7.19 -24.49
CA LYS A 68 3.06 7.86 -24.79
C LYS A 68 1.90 7.13 -24.12
N VAL A 69 1.22 7.81 -23.22
CA VAL A 69 0.04 7.36 -22.49
C VAL A 69 -1.00 8.47 -22.55
N ASP A 70 -2.24 8.12 -22.84
CA ASP A 70 -3.33 9.10 -22.91
C ASP A 70 -4.19 9.09 -21.66
N LYS A 71 -4.31 7.92 -21.00
CA LYS A 71 -5.18 7.76 -19.81
C LYS A 71 -4.57 6.87 -18.72
N VAL A 72 -4.86 7.23 -17.47
CA VAL A 72 -4.66 6.35 -16.31
C VAL A 72 -6.03 6.00 -15.74
N LEU A 73 -6.32 4.71 -15.58
CA LEU A 73 -7.58 4.19 -15.06
C LEU A 73 -7.36 3.70 -13.64
N ILE A 74 -8.19 4.18 -12.71
CA ILE A 74 -8.23 3.71 -11.32
C ILE A 74 -9.66 3.36 -10.92
N TYR A 75 -9.82 2.48 -9.94
CA TYR A 75 -11.15 2.11 -9.48
C TYR A 75 -11.78 3.21 -8.63
N GLU A 76 -11.08 3.70 -7.62
CA GLU A 76 -11.51 4.78 -6.71
C GLU A 76 -10.35 5.68 -6.29
N CYS A 77 -10.64 6.88 -5.82
CA CYS A 77 -9.63 7.88 -5.40
C CYS A 77 -8.65 7.32 -4.36
N SER A 78 -9.13 6.52 -3.42
CA SER A 78 -8.33 5.97 -2.34
C SER A 78 -7.22 5.03 -2.85
N ARG A 79 -7.35 4.49 -4.07
CA ARG A 79 -6.31 3.66 -4.70
C ARG A 79 -5.11 4.51 -5.08
N LEU A 80 -5.35 5.72 -5.58
CA LEU A 80 -4.27 6.62 -5.97
C LEU A 80 -3.52 7.14 -4.73
N SER A 81 -4.23 7.73 -3.77
CA SER A 81 -3.69 8.08 -2.43
C SER A 81 -4.81 8.25 -1.41
N ARG A 82 -4.50 7.99 -0.14
CA ARG A 82 -5.36 8.36 1.00
C ARG A 82 -5.00 9.73 1.60
N ARG A 83 -3.91 10.33 1.17
CA ARG A 83 -3.50 11.69 1.56
C ARG A 83 -3.97 12.63 0.47
N ALA A 84 -4.76 13.65 0.84
CA ALA A 84 -5.30 14.61 -0.12
C ALA A 84 -4.20 15.32 -0.92
N VAL A 85 -3.11 15.70 -0.25
CA VAL A 85 -1.96 16.38 -0.90
C VAL A 85 -1.34 15.50 -1.98
N ASP A 86 -1.00 14.24 -1.67
CA ASP A 86 -0.40 13.32 -2.63
C ASP A 86 -1.35 13.02 -3.80
N PHE A 87 -2.67 12.90 -3.51
CA PHE A 87 -3.68 12.67 -4.54
C PHE A 87 -3.74 13.81 -5.55
N LEU A 88 -3.80 15.05 -5.05
CA LEU A 88 -3.86 16.24 -5.89
C LEU A 88 -2.56 16.45 -6.67
N SER A 89 -1.39 16.23 -6.05
CA SER A 89 -0.09 16.32 -6.73
C SER A 89 0.04 15.32 -7.88
N ILE A 90 -0.47 14.09 -7.72
CA ILE A 90 -0.45 13.11 -8.82
C ILE A 90 -1.36 13.56 -9.97
N ILE A 91 -2.55 14.10 -9.67
CA ILE A 91 -3.46 14.65 -10.67
C ILE A 91 -2.79 15.79 -11.43
N GLU A 92 -2.11 16.70 -10.74
CA GLU A 92 -1.38 17.80 -11.33
C GLU A 92 -0.31 17.31 -12.32
N ILE A 93 0.53 16.37 -11.91
CA ILE A 93 1.55 15.74 -12.77
C ILE A 93 0.91 15.12 -14.01
N LEU A 94 -0.19 14.41 -13.89
CA LEU A 94 -0.89 13.79 -15.02
C LEU A 94 -1.48 14.86 -15.96
N ASN A 95 -2.11 15.91 -15.41
CA ASN A 95 -2.71 16.99 -16.20
C ASN A 95 -1.66 17.80 -16.97
N GLU A 96 -0.50 18.09 -16.37
CA GLU A 96 0.63 18.74 -17.04
C GLU A 96 1.11 17.95 -18.27
N LYS A 97 1.10 16.61 -18.16
CA LYS A 97 1.45 15.70 -19.26
C LYS A 97 0.29 15.44 -20.23
N LYS A 98 -0.85 16.08 -20.06
CA LYS A 98 -2.07 15.83 -20.83
C LYS A 98 -2.56 14.39 -20.76
N ILE A 99 -2.33 13.70 -19.63
CA ILE A 99 -2.80 12.36 -19.35
C ILE A 99 -4.07 12.45 -18.49
N SER A 100 -5.20 11.98 -19.02
CA SER A 100 -6.47 12.00 -18.29
C SER A 100 -6.50 10.90 -17.22
N LEU A 101 -6.82 11.24 -15.98
CA LEU A 101 -7.14 10.28 -14.94
C LEU A 101 -8.64 9.97 -14.99
N TYR A 102 -8.99 8.70 -15.15
CA TYR A 102 -10.36 8.21 -15.04
C TYR A 102 -10.57 7.45 -13.75
N ILE A 103 -11.62 7.80 -13.00
CA ILE A 103 -12.00 7.19 -11.74
C ILE A 103 -13.33 6.46 -11.94
N HIS A 104 -13.25 5.13 -11.98
CA HIS A 104 -14.35 4.25 -12.37
C HIS A 104 -15.58 4.39 -11.47
N GLN A 105 -15.38 4.38 -10.15
CA GLN A 105 -16.47 4.44 -9.17
C GLN A 105 -17.33 5.71 -9.31
N ASN A 106 -16.74 6.81 -9.71
CA ASN A 106 -17.42 8.11 -9.82
C ASN A 106 -17.74 8.49 -11.27
N GLY A 107 -17.23 7.77 -12.27
CA GLY A 107 -17.34 8.12 -13.68
C GLY A 107 -16.71 9.46 -14.02
N LEU A 108 -15.65 9.87 -13.31
CA LEU A 108 -15.03 11.17 -13.46
C LEU A 108 -13.72 11.08 -14.25
N GLU A 109 -13.52 12.04 -15.14
CA GLU A 109 -12.26 12.26 -15.89
C GLU A 109 -11.69 13.64 -15.59
N THR A 110 -10.37 13.71 -15.38
CA THR A 110 -9.68 14.97 -15.07
C THR A 110 -9.51 15.89 -16.27
N LEU A 111 -9.51 15.35 -17.49
CA LEU A 111 -9.47 16.12 -18.73
C LEU A 111 -10.74 15.94 -19.55
N LEU A 112 -11.14 16.99 -20.22
CA LEU A 112 -12.20 17.00 -21.23
C LEU A 112 -11.70 16.37 -22.56
N PRO A 113 -12.60 16.01 -23.49
CA PRO A 113 -12.22 15.46 -24.81
C PRO A 113 -11.30 16.37 -25.63
N ASN A 114 -11.34 17.68 -25.42
CA ASN A 114 -10.47 18.67 -26.06
C ASN A 114 -9.07 18.77 -25.39
N GLY A 115 -8.81 17.98 -24.33
CA GLY A 115 -7.55 17.97 -23.58
C GLY A 115 -7.41 19.09 -22.55
N GLU A 116 -8.45 19.89 -22.32
CA GLU A 116 -8.48 20.89 -21.26
C GLU A 116 -8.84 20.26 -19.91
N ILE A 117 -8.42 20.90 -18.81
CA ILE A 117 -8.76 20.45 -17.45
C ILE A 117 -10.27 20.54 -17.26
N ASN A 118 -10.87 19.45 -16.78
CA ASN A 118 -12.27 19.40 -16.42
C ASN A 118 -12.51 20.11 -15.06
N PRO A 119 -13.10 21.30 -15.04
CA PRO A 119 -13.24 22.08 -13.80
C PRO A 119 -14.18 21.40 -12.78
N ILE A 120 -15.21 20.69 -13.28
CA ILE A 120 -16.15 19.96 -12.42
C ILE A 120 -15.45 18.79 -11.75
N ALA A 121 -14.68 18.00 -12.52
CA ALA A 121 -13.91 16.91 -11.96
C ALA A 121 -12.90 17.42 -10.95
N THR A 122 -12.18 18.49 -11.23
CA THR A 122 -11.21 19.10 -10.31
C THR A 122 -11.86 19.48 -8.98
N LEU A 123 -13.01 20.14 -9.02
CA LEU A 123 -13.75 20.50 -7.81
C LEU A 123 -14.21 19.27 -7.02
N VAL A 124 -14.87 18.31 -7.69
CA VAL A 124 -15.39 17.09 -7.05
C VAL A 124 -14.26 16.27 -6.45
N LEU A 125 -13.15 16.09 -7.18
CA LEU A 125 -12.00 15.33 -6.70
C LEU A 125 -11.30 16.02 -5.53
N GLY A 126 -11.23 17.34 -5.52
CA GLY A 126 -10.74 18.11 -4.38
C GLY A 126 -11.58 17.87 -3.12
N ILE A 127 -12.90 17.91 -3.25
CA ILE A 127 -13.83 17.63 -2.16
C ILE A 127 -13.67 16.17 -1.67
N LEU A 128 -13.66 15.19 -2.57
CA LEU A 128 -13.49 13.77 -2.23
C LEU A 128 -12.16 13.51 -1.52
N ALA A 129 -11.08 14.15 -1.95
CA ALA A 129 -9.78 14.06 -1.30
C ALA A 129 -9.81 14.54 0.16
N GLN A 130 -10.52 15.65 0.41
CA GLN A 130 -10.70 16.19 1.77
C GLN A 130 -11.57 15.27 2.63
N PHE A 131 -12.67 14.74 2.09
CA PHE A 131 -13.50 13.77 2.82
C PHE A 131 -12.72 12.52 3.22
N ASN A 132 -11.94 11.93 2.31
CA ASN A 132 -11.09 10.76 2.62
C ASN A 132 -10.06 11.06 3.72
N SER A 133 -9.52 12.27 3.74
CA SER A 133 -8.59 12.72 4.79
C SER A 133 -9.30 12.89 6.13
N MET A 134 -10.48 13.50 6.13
CA MET A 134 -11.29 13.73 7.32
C MET A 134 -11.79 12.42 7.94
N GLU A 135 -12.26 11.47 7.13
CA GLU A 135 -12.68 10.13 7.60
C GLU A 135 -11.56 9.42 8.36
N ARG A 136 -10.34 9.44 7.83
CA ARG A 136 -9.17 8.88 8.52
C ARG A 136 -8.88 9.56 9.84
N SER A 137 -9.01 10.89 9.90
CA SER A 137 -8.83 11.66 11.13
C SER A 137 -9.87 11.29 12.18
N LEU A 138 -11.14 11.14 11.78
CA LEU A 138 -12.22 10.71 12.67
C LEU A 138 -12.02 9.28 13.19
N ILE A 139 -11.63 8.34 12.33
CA ILE A 139 -11.30 6.97 12.75
C ILE A 139 -10.17 6.98 13.77
N ARG A 140 -9.09 7.72 13.50
CA ARG A 140 -7.95 7.84 14.40
C ARG A 140 -8.34 8.44 15.76
N SER A 141 -9.12 9.50 15.76
CA SER A 141 -9.64 10.14 16.97
C SER A 141 -10.50 9.17 17.81
N ARG A 142 -11.40 8.40 17.15
CA ARG A 142 -12.20 7.37 17.84
C ARG A 142 -11.32 6.29 18.45
N MET A 143 -10.31 5.81 17.71
CA MET A 143 -9.35 4.81 18.22
C MET A 143 -8.57 5.34 19.42
N GLU A 144 -8.12 6.60 19.36
CA GLU A 144 -7.38 7.25 20.45
C GLU A 144 -8.25 7.42 21.70
N SER A 145 -9.50 7.89 21.51
CA SER A 145 -10.48 7.98 22.60
C SER A 145 -10.77 6.62 23.22
N GLY A 146 -11.00 5.58 22.42
CA GLY A 146 -11.20 4.20 22.89
C GLY A 146 -9.98 3.66 23.65
N TYR A 147 -8.78 3.94 23.13
CA TYR A 147 -7.53 3.57 23.79
C TYR A 147 -7.36 4.25 25.15
N ASN A 148 -7.63 5.56 25.23
CA ASN A 148 -7.53 6.33 26.48
C ASN A 148 -8.57 5.85 27.51
N ASN A 149 -9.80 5.58 27.07
CA ASN A 149 -10.83 5.02 27.94
C ASN A 149 -10.44 3.65 28.47
N PHE A 150 -9.91 2.77 27.62
CA PHE A 150 -9.41 1.46 28.04
C PHE A 150 -8.29 1.59 29.09
N ARG A 151 -7.32 2.49 28.90
CA ARG A 151 -6.25 2.76 29.88
C ARG A 151 -6.78 3.34 31.19
N ASN A 152 -7.70 4.28 31.14
CA ASN A 152 -8.29 4.90 32.34
C ASN A 152 -9.07 3.89 33.17
N ASN A 153 -9.63 2.86 32.55
CA ASN A 153 -10.30 1.73 33.23
C ASN A 153 -9.32 0.62 33.66
N GLY A 154 -8.01 0.91 33.76
CA GLY A 154 -6.99 -0.04 34.21
C GLY A 154 -6.52 -1.03 33.14
N GLY A 155 -6.94 -0.87 31.90
CA GLY A 155 -6.50 -1.72 30.80
C GLY A 155 -5.02 -1.50 30.48
N VAL A 156 -4.31 -2.59 30.23
CA VAL A 156 -2.89 -2.58 29.82
C VAL A 156 -2.79 -2.90 28.35
N VAL A 157 -2.17 -1.98 27.60
CA VAL A 157 -1.95 -2.12 26.14
C VAL A 157 -0.52 -2.55 25.89
N GLY A 158 -0.36 -3.42 24.91
CA GLY A 158 0.92 -3.99 24.53
C GLY A 158 1.14 -5.38 25.12
N ARG A 159 2.39 -5.81 25.15
CA ARG A 159 2.76 -7.11 25.69
C ARG A 159 2.54 -7.13 27.20
N LYS A 160 1.81 -8.13 27.72
CA LYS A 160 1.60 -8.29 29.16
C LYS A 160 2.94 -8.29 29.89
N THR A 161 3.02 -7.53 31.00
CA THR A 161 4.20 -7.49 31.85
C THR A 161 4.52 -8.93 32.34
N GLY A 162 5.78 -9.34 32.19
CA GLY A 162 6.20 -10.71 32.59
C GLY A 162 5.92 -11.79 31.53
N TYR A 163 5.20 -11.52 30.43
CA TYR A 163 5.02 -12.51 29.38
C TYR A 163 6.37 -12.84 28.73
N ARG A 164 6.78 -14.07 28.86
CA ARG A 164 7.93 -14.65 28.13
C ARG A 164 7.43 -15.85 27.34
N LYS A 165 7.92 -16.03 26.12
CA LYS A 165 7.66 -17.28 25.37
C LYS A 165 8.24 -18.44 26.18
N THR A 166 7.53 -19.57 26.20
CA THR A 166 8.06 -20.79 26.83
C THR A 166 9.27 -21.30 26.04
N THR A 167 10.07 -22.15 26.67
CA THR A 167 11.25 -22.76 26.04
C THR A 167 10.83 -23.58 24.81
N GLU A 168 9.67 -24.26 24.89
CA GLU A 168 9.09 -25.04 23.79
C GLU A 168 8.72 -24.15 22.61
N GLN A 169 8.03 -23.05 22.86
CA GLN A 169 7.67 -22.06 21.81
C GLN A 169 8.91 -21.44 21.15
N LEU A 170 9.97 -21.19 21.92
CA LEU A 170 11.23 -20.69 21.38
C LEU A 170 11.95 -21.75 20.54
N LYS A 171 11.91 -23.03 20.95
CA LYS A 171 12.51 -24.13 20.19
C LYS A 171 11.80 -24.37 18.86
N GLU A 172 10.49 -24.23 18.83
CA GLU A 172 9.69 -24.36 17.62
C GLU A 172 9.91 -23.19 16.65
N GLU A 173 9.83 -21.96 17.16
CA GLU A 173 9.97 -20.74 16.35
C GLU A 173 11.38 -20.55 15.77
N TYR A 174 12.43 -20.99 16.49
CA TYR A 174 13.84 -20.81 16.11
C TYR A 174 14.56 -22.16 15.89
N ALA A 175 13.84 -23.12 15.35
CA ALA A 175 14.37 -24.47 15.15
C ALA A 175 15.63 -24.51 14.24
N GLU A 176 15.67 -23.67 13.21
CA GLU A 176 16.81 -23.58 12.29
C GLU A 176 18.04 -22.95 12.96
N GLU A 177 17.84 -21.85 13.68
CA GLU A 177 18.90 -21.17 14.45
C GLU A 177 19.51 -22.11 15.49
N ILE A 178 18.67 -22.84 16.21
CA ILE A 178 19.10 -23.80 17.23
C ILE A 178 19.89 -24.95 16.57
N ARG A 179 19.47 -25.42 15.40
CA ARG A 179 20.21 -26.42 14.63
C ARG A 179 21.60 -25.94 14.23
N LEU A 180 21.70 -24.67 13.79
CA LEU A 180 22.98 -24.06 13.40
C LEU A 180 23.88 -23.79 14.62
N LEU A 181 23.30 -23.38 15.77
CA LEU A 181 24.02 -23.26 17.03
C LEU A 181 24.63 -24.59 17.48
N LYS A 182 23.87 -25.69 17.42
CA LYS A 182 24.35 -27.05 17.74
C LYS A 182 25.45 -27.53 16.80
N LYS A 183 25.48 -27.05 15.56
CA LYS A 183 26.54 -27.31 14.58
C LYS A 183 27.80 -26.46 14.78
N GLY A 184 27.83 -25.57 15.78
CA GLY A 184 28.98 -24.75 16.12
C GLY A 184 29.18 -23.49 15.25
N TYR A 185 28.17 -23.06 14.49
CA TYR A 185 28.26 -21.84 13.71
C TYR A 185 28.35 -20.62 14.62
N SER A 186 29.14 -19.62 14.22
CA SER A 186 29.23 -18.36 14.98
C SER A 186 27.90 -17.60 14.95
N LEU A 187 27.58 -16.89 16.04
CA LEU A 187 26.35 -16.09 16.14
C LEU A 187 26.20 -15.07 14.99
N ARG A 188 27.33 -14.50 14.53
CA ARG A 188 27.33 -13.56 13.41
C ARG A 188 26.98 -14.23 12.09
N ASN A 189 27.46 -15.46 11.85
CA ASN A 189 27.16 -16.21 10.63
C ASN A 189 25.68 -16.64 10.63
N ILE A 190 25.17 -17.13 11.76
CA ILE A 190 23.76 -17.50 11.90
C ILE A 190 22.88 -16.28 11.64
N ALA A 191 23.20 -15.11 12.24
CA ALA A 191 22.46 -13.88 12.01
C ALA A 191 22.39 -13.48 10.53
N LYS A 192 23.45 -13.70 9.76
CA LYS A 192 23.45 -13.44 8.32
C LYS A 192 22.59 -14.44 7.54
N ILE A 193 22.55 -15.70 7.94
CA ILE A 193 21.80 -16.77 7.24
C ILE A 193 20.31 -16.65 7.54
N THR A 194 19.94 -16.48 8.83
CA THR A 194 18.53 -16.53 9.27
C THR A 194 17.90 -15.15 9.45
N HIS A 195 18.66 -14.08 9.25
CA HIS A 195 18.25 -12.69 9.53
C HIS A 195 17.79 -12.44 10.98
N THR A 196 18.12 -13.34 11.91
CA THR A 196 17.78 -13.24 13.33
C THR A 196 18.82 -12.38 14.07
N SER A 197 18.35 -11.51 14.96
CA SER A 197 19.24 -10.61 15.69
C SER A 197 20.25 -11.40 16.56
N VAL A 198 21.50 -10.91 16.65
CA VAL A 198 22.54 -11.51 17.48
C VAL A 198 22.12 -11.58 18.96
N ASN A 199 21.31 -10.63 19.45
CA ASN A 199 20.81 -10.65 20.81
C ASN A 199 19.80 -11.78 21.05
N THR A 200 18.95 -12.10 20.08
CA THR A 200 18.06 -13.26 20.10
C THR A 200 18.88 -14.55 20.09
N LEU A 201 19.89 -14.65 19.23
CA LEU A 201 20.78 -15.82 19.16
C LEU A 201 21.57 -16.05 20.45
N ARG A 202 22.02 -15.01 21.14
CA ARG A 202 22.65 -15.14 22.48
C ARG A 202 21.70 -15.77 23.49
N LYS A 203 20.43 -15.36 23.51
CA LYS A 203 19.42 -15.95 24.41
C LYS A 203 19.15 -17.42 24.08
N LEU A 204 19.04 -17.75 22.78
CA LEU A 204 18.86 -19.13 22.33
C LEU A 204 20.07 -20.01 22.68
N ASN A 205 21.29 -19.51 22.49
CA ASN A 205 22.51 -20.21 22.85
C ASN A 205 22.58 -20.51 24.35
N ALA A 206 22.18 -19.56 25.19
CA ALA A 206 22.09 -19.76 26.62
C ALA A 206 21.09 -20.88 27.02
N LEU A 207 19.95 -20.96 26.30
CA LEU A 207 18.94 -22.02 26.48
C LEU A 207 19.44 -23.40 25.97
N THR A 208 20.29 -23.43 24.94
CA THR A 208 20.81 -24.67 24.36
C THR A 208 21.93 -25.29 25.19
N ILE A 209 22.64 -24.48 26.00
CA ILE A 209 23.71 -24.95 26.90
C ILE A 209 23.11 -25.53 28.18
N ILE A 210 21.90 -25.15 28.57
CA ILE A 210 21.21 -25.61 29.81
C ILE A 210 20.34 -26.84 29.54
N GLY A 211 20.13 -27.27 28.32
CA GLY A 211 19.42 -28.48 27.92
C GLY A 211 20.31 -29.43 27.17
#